data_fbd195e82276d65d06a0f06960af8925
#
_entry.id   fbd195e82276d65d06a0f06960af8925
#
_cell.length_a   1.000
_cell.length_b   1.000
_cell.length_c   1.000
_cell.angle_alpha   90.00
_cell.angle_beta   90.00
_cell.angle_gamma   90.00
#
_symmetry.space_group_name_H-M   'P 1'
#
loop_
_entity.id
_entity.type
_entity.pdbx_description
1 polymer ?
#
loop_
_entity_poly.entity_id
_entity_poly.type
_entity_poly.pdbx_seq_one_letter_code
_entity_poly.pdbx_strand_id
1 'polypeptide(L)'
;MSLQDILTPAVKEAIKNNFGSDIETIEFQSTRREFAGDITIVIFPMLRILKGNPVQIGETIGKYLVEHVSEVNAYNVVKGFLNIEIEDSYYLSFFNEISNISDFGLITPKKGEKAIMVEYSSPNTNKPLHLGHIRNNLLGYSVAEILKASGKPVYKTQIINDRGIHICKSMLAWTRYGNGETPESTGIKGDKLVGNYYVKFDQEYKKEIEALVAEGKTEDEAKKQAPILLEAQDMLLKWEAGDESVVNLWSKMNAWVYDGFDITYKNLGVDFDCLYYESQTYLLGKEFVTQGLKQGVFFKKDDGSVWCDLTDDGLDEKIVLRADGTAVYMTQDIGTAIQRLKDYPDVGGMVYTVGNEQDYHFKVLFLILKKLGFDWAEDLYHLSYGMVDLPSGKMKSREGTVVDADDLIEEMTKTAKEISEELGKLDGYTEDEKQELYRIIGLGALKYFILKVDPKKRILFDPKESIDFQGNTGPFIQYTYARIQSILRKAEINTDHKIEAIVMHEKEKELLKQLELFPEVIQNAGKEHSPALIANYTYDLVKEFNSFYQNVSILGANTQTEKEFRVQLSSTVANTIKNAFKLLGIQVPERM
;
A
#
# COMPACT_ATOMS: atom_id res chain seq x y z
N MET A 1 8.30 27.02 -0.22
CA MET A 1 6.94 27.62 -0.04
C MET A 1 6.19 27.35 -1.33
N SER A 2 5.03 26.68 -1.26
CA SER A 2 4.28 26.36 -2.48
C SER A 2 3.67 27.62 -3.11
N LEU A 3 3.34 27.54 -4.40
CA LEU A 3 2.66 28.65 -5.08
C LEU A 3 1.33 29.02 -4.39
N GLN A 4 0.61 28.05 -3.87
CA GLN A 4 -0.62 28.28 -3.11
C GLN A 4 -0.37 29.01 -1.79
N ASP A 5 0.75 28.74 -1.12
CA ASP A 5 1.14 29.46 0.11
C ASP A 5 1.44 30.94 -0.15
N ILE A 6 1.93 31.27 -1.34
CA ILE A 6 2.21 32.64 -1.78
C ILE A 6 0.90 33.36 -2.16
N LEU A 7 0.07 32.71 -2.98
CA LEU A 7 -1.14 33.32 -3.51
C LEU A 7 -2.27 33.44 -2.49
N THR A 8 -2.42 32.49 -1.54
CA THR A 8 -3.52 32.49 -0.58
C THR A 8 -3.61 33.79 0.26
N PRO A 9 -2.54 34.26 0.92
CA PRO A 9 -2.60 35.51 1.69
C PRO A 9 -2.88 36.71 0.79
N ALA A 10 -2.28 36.78 -0.39
CA ALA A 10 -2.47 37.89 -1.33
C ALA A 10 -3.91 37.95 -1.87
N VAL A 11 -4.53 36.82 -2.18
CA VAL A 11 -5.95 36.76 -2.58
C VAL A 11 -6.87 37.21 -1.43
N LYS A 12 -6.60 36.78 -0.20
CA LYS A 12 -7.36 37.19 0.98
C LYS A 12 -7.25 38.70 1.19
N GLU A 13 -6.07 39.26 1.04
CA GLU A 13 -5.82 40.70 1.16
C GLU A 13 -6.51 41.48 0.02
N ALA A 14 -6.44 41.00 -1.22
CA ALA A 14 -7.17 41.57 -2.34
C ALA A 14 -8.67 41.62 -2.08
N ILE A 15 -9.25 40.57 -1.53
CA ILE A 15 -10.67 40.49 -1.19
C ILE A 15 -11.02 41.49 -0.05
N LYS A 16 -10.20 41.54 0.98
CA LYS A 16 -10.40 42.44 2.10
C LYS A 16 -10.34 43.89 1.66
N ASN A 17 -9.34 44.26 0.86
CA ASN A 17 -9.12 45.66 0.43
C ASN A 17 -10.18 46.14 -0.57
N ASN A 18 -10.64 45.26 -1.49
CA ASN A 18 -11.56 45.70 -2.55
C ASN A 18 -13.03 45.39 -2.28
N PHE A 19 -13.34 44.44 -1.41
CA PHE A 19 -14.73 44.02 -1.13
C PHE A 19 -15.11 44.13 0.35
N GLY A 20 -14.15 44.44 1.25
CA GLY A 20 -14.41 44.59 2.69
C GLY A 20 -14.85 43.28 3.38
N SER A 21 -14.55 42.14 2.77
CA SER A 21 -14.98 40.82 3.24
C SER A 21 -13.78 39.96 3.60
N ASP A 22 -13.94 39.05 4.56
CA ASP A 22 -12.96 38.02 4.87
C ASP A 22 -13.42 36.67 4.29
N ILE A 23 -12.46 35.89 3.75
CA ILE A 23 -12.69 34.54 3.20
C ILE A 23 -11.76 33.56 3.89
N GLU A 24 -12.28 32.39 4.28
CA GLU A 24 -11.49 31.38 4.97
C GLU A 24 -10.68 30.50 4.01
N THR A 25 -11.34 30.03 2.96
CA THR A 25 -10.75 29.06 2.00
C THR A 25 -10.77 29.60 0.58
N ILE A 26 -9.69 29.34 -0.16
CA ILE A 26 -9.55 29.64 -1.58
C ILE A 26 -9.35 28.32 -2.30
N GLU A 27 -10.10 28.10 -3.37
CA GLU A 27 -10.01 26.91 -4.19
C GLU A 27 -9.08 27.17 -5.37
N PHE A 28 -8.01 26.39 -5.47
CA PHE A 28 -7.06 26.38 -6.57
C PHE A 28 -7.21 25.10 -7.41
N GLN A 29 -6.97 25.21 -8.70
CA GLN A 29 -6.89 24.08 -9.61
C GLN A 29 -5.88 24.35 -10.72
N SER A 30 -5.41 23.31 -11.40
CA SER A 30 -4.58 23.46 -12.60
C SER A 30 -5.36 24.17 -13.70
N THR A 31 -4.70 25.12 -14.38
CA THR A 31 -5.30 25.81 -15.52
C THR A 31 -5.56 24.81 -16.66
N ARG A 32 -6.74 24.89 -17.27
CA ARG A 32 -7.10 24.06 -18.41
C ARG A 32 -6.22 24.36 -19.60
N ARG A 33 -5.85 23.35 -20.36
CA ARG A 33 -4.91 23.47 -21.52
C ARG A 33 -5.35 24.45 -22.60
N GLU A 34 -6.64 24.74 -22.72
CA GLU A 34 -7.19 25.71 -23.67
C GLU A 34 -7.05 27.17 -23.21
N PHE A 35 -6.61 27.42 -21.98
CA PHE A 35 -6.45 28.77 -21.41
C PHE A 35 -4.98 29.05 -21.06
N ALA A 36 -4.54 30.28 -21.26
CA ALA A 36 -3.26 30.73 -20.77
C ALA A 36 -3.30 30.82 -19.23
N GLY A 37 -2.20 30.43 -18.59
CA GLY A 37 -2.04 30.44 -17.13
C GLY A 37 -1.44 29.14 -16.58
N ASP A 38 -0.92 29.23 -15.37
CA ASP A 38 -0.23 28.15 -14.67
C ASP A 38 -1.12 27.56 -13.57
N ILE A 39 -1.86 28.43 -12.88
CA ILE A 39 -2.79 28.05 -11.81
C ILE A 39 -4.10 28.84 -11.94
N THR A 40 -5.21 28.20 -11.60
CA THR A 40 -6.54 28.81 -11.65
C THR A 40 -7.12 28.96 -10.25
N ILE A 41 -7.61 30.15 -9.94
CA ILE A 41 -8.40 30.45 -8.75
C ILE A 41 -9.89 30.36 -9.12
N VAL A 42 -10.66 29.54 -8.41
CA VAL A 42 -12.09 29.34 -8.66
C VAL A 42 -12.89 30.41 -7.93
N ILE A 43 -13.53 31.30 -8.68
CA ILE A 43 -14.30 32.44 -8.09
C ILE A 43 -15.68 32.01 -7.59
N PHE A 44 -16.28 30.97 -8.15
CA PHE A 44 -17.66 30.58 -7.83
C PHE A 44 -17.93 30.29 -6.34
N PRO A 45 -17.07 29.59 -5.59
CA PRO A 45 -17.28 29.40 -4.16
C PRO A 45 -17.30 30.71 -3.37
N MET A 46 -16.55 31.73 -3.83
CA MET A 46 -16.46 33.03 -3.20
C MET A 46 -17.77 33.87 -3.31
N LEU A 47 -18.64 33.57 -4.30
CA LEU A 47 -19.91 34.26 -4.51
C LEU A 47 -20.91 34.08 -3.35
N ARG A 48 -20.68 33.14 -2.47
CA ARG A 48 -21.47 32.99 -1.24
C ARG A 48 -21.25 34.15 -0.28
N ILE A 49 -20.06 34.76 -0.36
CA ILE A 49 -19.63 35.87 0.52
C ILE A 49 -19.57 37.17 -0.28
N LEU A 50 -18.97 37.12 -1.48
CA LEU A 50 -18.80 38.28 -2.37
C LEU A 50 -20.01 38.37 -3.31
N LYS A 51 -20.78 39.46 -3.18
CA LYS A 51 -21.90 39.74 -4.11
C LYS A 51 -21.37 40.44 -5.35
N GLY A 52 -21.63 39.89 -6.54
CA GLY A 52 -21.20 40.51 -7.79
C GLY A 52 -21.07 39.56 -8.96
N ASN A 53 -20.60 40.09 -10.07
CA ASN A 53 -20.30 39.30 -11.26
C ASN A 53 -18.97 38.56 -11.08
N PRO A 54 -18.89 37.21 -11.25
CA PRO A 54 -17.68 36.47 -11.04
C PRO A 54 -16.52 36.90 -11.94
N VAL A 55 -16.79 37.38 -13.14
CA VAL A 55 -15.74 37.91 -14.03
C VAL A 55 -15.14 39.20 -13.46
N GLN A 56 -15.97 40.16 -12.99
CA GLN A 56 -15.49 41.42 -12.39
C GLN A 56 -14.71 41.15 -11.09
N ILE A 57 -15.16 40.20 -10.27
CA ILE A 57 -14.44 39.80 -9.05
C ILE A 57 -13.08 39.24 -9.41
N GLY A 58 -13.02 38.33 -10.42
CA GLY A 58 -11.77 37.79 -10.91
C GLY A 58 -10.82 38.85 -11.46
N GLU A 59 -11.30 39.77 -12.27
CA GLU A 59 -10.53 40.90 -12.79
C GLU A 59 -9.93 41.77 -11.67
N THR A 60 -10.72 42.07 -10.63
CA THR A 60 -10.24 42.85 -9.49
C THR A 60 -9.15 42.14 -8.71
N ILE A 61 -9.34 40.86 -8.43
CA ILE A 61 -8.34 40.03 -7.73
C ILE A 61 -7.10 39.89 -8.59
N GLY A 62 -7.25 39.54 -9.88
CA GLY A 62 -6.14 39.35 -10.81
C GLY A 62 -5.26 40.58 -10.96
N LYS A 63 -5.89 41.77 -11.09
CA LYS A 63 -5.17 43.04 -11.13
C LYS A 63 -4.36 43.29 -9.85
N TYR A 64 -4.98 43.04 -8.68
CA TYR A 64 -4.29 43.16 -7.40
C TYR A 64 -3.08 42.25 -7.31
N LEU A 65 -3.21 40.97 -7.74
CA LEU A 65 -2.11 40.01 -7.70
C LEU A 65 -0.93 40.43 -8.57
N VAL A 66 -1.17 40.93 -9.80
CA VAL A 66 -0.10 41.43 -10.69
C VAL A 66 0.60 42.65 -10.09
N GLU A 67 -0.13 43.50 -9.36
CA GLU A 67 0.45 44.72 -8.76
C GLU A 67 1.22 44.45 -7.46
N HIS A 68 0.93 43.37 -6.73
CA HIS A 68 1.44 43.15 -5.37
C HIS A 68 2.19 41.84 -5.15
N VAL A 69 2.18 40.90 -6.12
CA VAL A 69 2.86 39.60 -6.01
C VAL A 69 3.89 39.48 -7.12
N SER A 70 5.16 39.51 -6.75
CA SER A 70 6.29 39.50 -7.71
C SER A 70 6.34 38.26 -8.58
N GLU A 71 5.78 37.14 -8.12
CA GLU A 71 5.71 35.87 -8.82
C GLU A 71 4.61 35.82 -9.90
N VAL A 72 3.73 36.82 -9.93
CA VAL A 72 2.60 36.87 -10.88
C VAL A 72 2.95 37.78 -12.07
N ASN A 73 3.04 37.20 -13.26
CA ASN A 73 3.31 37.91 -14.49
C ASN A 73 2.06 38.55 -15.11
N ALA A 74 1.02 37.74 -15.28
CA ALA A 74 -0.22 38.13 -15.93
C ALA A 74 -1.42 37.33 -15.39
N TYR A 75 -2.62 37.74 -15.79
CA TYR A 75 -3.84 36.97 -15.51
C TYR A 75 -4.85 37.09 -16.66
N ASN A 76 -5.77 36.14 -16.69
CA ASN A 76 -6.98 36.24 -17.52
C ASN A 76 -8.18 35.64 -16.78
N VAL A 77 -9.39 36.12 -17.09
CA VAL A 77 -10.61 35.63 -16.46
C VAL A 77 -11.54 35.02 -17.52
N VAL A 78 -11.82 33.74 -17.39
CA VAL A 78 -12.70 33.02 -18.31
C VAL A 78 -13.85 32.40 -17.53
N LYS A 79 -15.08 32.89 -17.74
CA LYS A 79 -16.31 32.36 -17.12
C LYS A 79 -16.23 32.17 -15.59
N GLY A 80 -15.55 33.08 -14.86
CA GLY A 80 -15.40 32.98 -13.41
C GLY A 80 -14.26 32.09 -12.93
N PHE A 81 -13.35 31.72 -13.81
CA PHE A 81 -12.05 31.11 -13.53
C PHE A 81 -10.98 32.16 -13.72
N LEU A 82 -10.28 32.52 -12.66
CA LEU A 82 -9.16 33.45 -12.69
C LEU A 82 -7.88 32.64 -12.89
N ASN A 83 -7.35 32.69 -14.11
CA ASN A 83 -6.12 32.00 -14.48
C ASN A 83 -4.93 32.94 -14.29
N ILE A 84 -3.91 32.52 -13.58
CA ILE A 84 -2.72 33.28 -13.23
C ILE A 84 -1.53 32.72 -14.00
N GLU A 85 -0.78 33.61 -14.65
CA GLU A 85 0.52 33.27 -15.27
C GLU A 85 1.65 33.61 -14.29
N ILE A 86 2.53 32.67 -14.05
CA ILE A 86 3.63 32.76 -13.08
C ILE A 86 4.94 33.05 -13.79
N GLU A 87 5.74 33.94 -13.18
CA GLU A 87 7.06 34.32 -13.66
C GLU A 87 8.04 33.13 -13.69
N ASP A 88 8.90 33.10 -14.73
CA ASP A 88 9.96 32.08 -14.86
C ASP A 88 10.89 32.06 -13.65
N SER A 89 11.11 33.21 -13.03
CA SER A 89 11.96 33.37 -11.85
C SER A 89 11.47 32.56 -10.64
N TYR A 90 10.15 32.41 -10.47
CA TYR A 90 9.59 31.52 -9.45
C TYR A 90 9.99 30.08 -9.67
N TYR A 91 9.76 29.55 -10.88
CA TYR A 91 10.09 28.18 -11.21
C TYR A 91 11.59 27.92 -11.15
N LEU A 92 12.42 28.88 -11.52
CA LEU A 92 13.87 28.76 -11.42
C LEU A 92 14.33 28.74 -9.96
N SER A 93 13.73 29.57 -9.10
CA SER A 93 14.01 29.55 -7.66
C SER A 93 13.63 28.21 -7.04
N PHE A 94 12.40 27.73 -7.32
CA PHE A 94 11.94 26.42 -6.89
C PHE A 94 12.88 25.31 -7.36
N PHE A 95 13.24 25.30 -8.64
CA PHE A 95 14.17 24.31 -9.18
C PHE A 95 15.53 24.31 -8.45
N ASN A 96 16.11 25.48 -8.25
CA ASN A 96 17.40 25.61 -7.55
C ASN A 96 17.33 25.19 -6.06
N GLU A 97 16.14 25.24 -5.46
CA GLU A 97 15.93 24.72 -4.10
C GLU A 97 15.92 23.19 -4.07
N ILE A 98 15.30 22.53 -5.06
CA ILE A 98 15.05 21.08 -5.03
C ILE A 98 16.10 20.24 -5.77
N SER A 99 16.82 20.81 -6.75
CA SER A 99 17.68 20.05 -7.69
C SER A 99 18.75 19.19 -7.00
N ASN A 100 19.22 19.59 -5.82
CA ASN A 100 20.24 18.88 -5.06
C ASN A 100 19.69 18.12 -3.84
N ILE A 101 18.35 18.03 -3.69
CA ILE A 101 17.72 17.30 -2.58
C ILE A 101 17.37 15.89 -3.06
N SER A 102 18.12 14.90 -2.59
CA SER A 102 17.91 13.50 -2.97
C SER A 102 16.62 12.89 -2.43
N ASP A 103 16.11 13.41 -1.31
CA ASP A 103 14.89 12.99 -0.61
C ASP A 103 13.77 14.04 -0.72
N PHE A 104 13.78 14.84 -1.79
CA PHE A 104 12.74 15.83 -2.05
C PHE A 104 11.34 15.24 -1.89
N GLY A 105 10.49 15.95 -1.16
CA GLY A 105 9.12 15.56 -0.86
C GLY A 105 8.95 14.69 0.38
N LEU A 106 10.00 14.04 0.88
CA LEU A 106 9.93 13.19 2.05
C LEU A 106 10.10 14.01 3.34
N ILE A 107 9.29 13.73 4.34
CA ILE A 107 9.36 14.40 5.66
C ILE A 107 9.91 13.45 6.70
N THR A 108 10.93 13.89 7.41
CA THR A 108 11.45 13.14 8.55
C THR A 108 10.53 13.28 9.77
N PRO A 109 10.21 12.18 10.49
CA PRO A 109 9.38 12.22 11.68
C PRO A 109 9.94 13.18 12.75
N LYS A 110 9.06 13.95 13.39
CA LYS A 110 9.42 14.84 14.48
C LYS A 110 9.65 14.04 15.77
N LYS A 111 10.61 14.47 16.57
CA LYS A 111 10.89 13.84 17.87
C LYS A 111 9.66 13.94 18.79
N GLY A 112 9.23 12.80 19.31
CA GLY A 112 8.10 12.71 20.23
C GLY A 112 6.73 12.58 19.54
N GLU A 113 6.69 12.48 18.21
CA GLU A 113 5.47 12.14 17.50
C GLU A 113 5.10 10.67 17.77
N LYS A 114 3.79 10.41 17.96
CA LYS A 114 3.31 9.06 18.17
C LYS A 114 3.41 8.23 16.90
N ALA A 115 3.85 6.99 17.05
CA ALA A 115 4.00 6.06 15.95
C ALA A 115 2.64 5.50 15.49
N ILE A 116 2.59 5.09 14.23
CA ILE A 116 1.49 4.30 13.67
C ILE A 116 1.98 2.87 13.45
N MET A 117 1.24 1.88 13.93
CA MET A 117 1.54 0.48 13.65
C MET A 117 0.70 0.01 12.46
N VAL A 118 1.34 -0.48 11.42
CA VAL A 118 0.68 -0.99 10.20
C VAL A 118 0.76 -2.51 10.19
N GLU A 119 -0.38 -3.17 10.34
CA GLU A 119 -0.50 -4.62 10.22
C GLU A 119 -0.81 -5.03 8.79
N TYR A 120 -0.05 -5.96 8.28
CA TYR A 120 -0.32 -6.68 7.04
C TYR A 120 0.28 -8.08 7.08
N SER A 121 -0.18 -8.96 6.19
CA SER A 121 0.17 -10.36 6.14
C SER A 121 -0.26 -11.15 7.39
N SER A 122 -1.43 -11.77 7.31
CA SER A 122 -1.97 -12.65 8.36
C SER A 122 -2.15 -14.08 7.80
N PRO A 123 -1.06 -14.76 7.40
CA PRO A 123 -1.14 -16.05 6.74
C PRO A 123 -1.40 -17.18 7.74
N ASN A 124 -2.10 -18.21 7.27
CA ASN A 124 -2.18 -19.49 7.99
C ASN A 124 -1.00 -20.38 7.59
N THR A 125 -0.37 -21.02 8.56
CA THR A 125 0.83 -21.86 8.35
C THR A 125 0.53 -23.26 7.80
N ASN A 126 -0.57 -23.42 7.07
CA ASN A 126 -0.97 -24.67 6.43
C ASN A 126 -0.80 -24.68 4.90
N LYS A 127 -0.30 -23.60 4.31
CA LYS A 127 -0.18 -23.43 2.86
C LYS A 127 0.74 -22.26 2.50
N PRO A 128 1.29 -22.20 1.27
CA PRO A 128 2.05 -21.05 0.77
C PRO A 128 1.23 -19.77 0.70
N LEU A 129 1.93 -18.65 0.61
CA LEU A 129 1.33 -17.37 0.25
C LEU A 129 0.78 -17.44 -1.19
N HIS A 130 -0.26 -16.67 -1.49
CA HIS A 130 -0.91 -16.63 -2.79
C HIS A 130 -1.21 -15.19 -3.24
N LEU A 131 -1.72 -15.01 -4.45
CA LEU A 131 -2.00 -13.68 -5.03
C LEU A 131 -2.78 -12.75 -4.10
N GLY A 132 -3.74 -13.27 -3.33
CA GLY A 132 -4.46 -12.46 -2.32
C GLY A 132 -3.55 -11.93 -1.22
N HIS A 133 -2.57 -12.76 -0.78
CA HIS A 133 -1.55 -12.30 0.17
C HIS A 133 -0.58 -11.30 -0.46
N ILE A 134 -0.22 -11.46 -1.73
CA ILE A 134 0.60 -10.47 -2.45
C ILE A 134 -0.07 -9.11 -2.39
N ARG A 135 -1.36 -9.01 -2.72
CA ARG A 135 -2.08 -7.72 -2.64
C ARG A 135 -2.07 -7.12 -1.24
N ASN A 136 -2.36 -7.94 -0.23
CA ASN A 136 -2.32 -7.54 1.16
C ASN A 136 -0.95 -6.97 1.56
N ASN A 137 0.10 -7.73 1.26
CA ASN A 137 1.48 -7.36 1.59
C ASN A 137 1.92 -6.08 0.90
N LEU A 138 1.62 -5.92 -0.39
CA LEU A 138 2.00 -4.74 -1.16
C LEU A 138 1.27 -3.49 -0.68
N LEU A 139 -0.03 -3.59 -0.38
CA LEU A 139 -0.82 -2.47 0.16
C LEU A 139 -0.31 -2.04 1.53
N GLY A 140 -0.17 -2.99 2.46
CA GLY A 140 0.29 -2.69 3.82
C GLY A 140 1.70 -2.12 3.86
N TYR A 141 2.64 -2.73 3.13
CA TYR A 141 4.00 -2.23 3.01
C TYR A 141 4.05 -0.81 2.43
N SER A 142 3.36 -0.59 1.30
CA SER A 142 3.37 0.72 0.64
C SER A 142 2.72 1.80 1.52
N VAL A 143 1.61 1.51 2.20
CA VAL A 143 0.99 2.45 3.16
C VAL A 143 1.94 2.76 4.31
N ALA A 144 2.66 1.77 4.85
CA ALA A 144 3.67 1.99 5.89
C ALA A 144 4.80 2.92 5.41
N GLU A 145 5.34 2.70 4.21
CA GLU A 145 6.40 3.55 3.65
C GLU A 145 5.89 4.97 3.32
N ILE A 146 4.66 5.12 2.84
CA ILE A 146 4.03 6.42 2.58
C ILE A 146 3.80 7.20 3.88
N LEU A 147 3.27 6.55 4.92
CA LEU A 147 3.10 7.16 6.24
C LEU A 147 4.43 7.62 6.82
N LYS A 148 5.49 6.80 6.68
CA LYS A 148 6.84 7.17 7.09
C LYS A 148 7.34 8.39 6.31
N ALA A 149 7.15 8.40 4.99
CA ALA A 149 7.53 9.52 4.14
C ALA A 149 6.71 10.79 4.39
N SER A 150 5.49 10.66 4.91
CA SER A 150 4.65 11.80 5.33
C SER A 150 5.02 12.39 6.70
N GLY A 151 6.07 11.84 7.36
CA GLY A 151 6.61 12.34 8.63
C GLY A 151 6.08 11.62 9.87
N LYS A 152 5.52 10.41 9.73
CA LYS A 152 5.08 9.58 10.87
C LYS A 152 6.14 8.54 11.23
N PRO A 153 6.44 8.31 12.52
CA PRO A 153 7.13 7.09 12.93
C PRO A 153 6.21 5.89 12.64
N VAL A 154 6.76 4.80 12.12
CA VAL A 154 5.94 3.63 11.71
C VAL A 154 6.60 2.34 12.18
N TYR A 155 5.78 1.43 12.72
CA TYR A 155 6.11 0.03 12.94
C TYR A 155 5.32 -0.85 11.96
N LYS A 156 6.00 -1.74 11.27
CA LYS A 156 5.40 -2.76 10.40
C LYS A 156 5.25 -4.06 11.19
N THR A 157 4.04 -4.61 11.24
CA THR A 157 3.77 -5.85 11.99
C THR A 157 2.94 -6.83 11.19
N GLN A 158 3.04 -8.10 11.57
CA GLN A 158 2.16 -9.15 11.08
C GLN A 158 1.68 -10.01 12.24
N ILE A 159 0.57 -10.74 12.04
CA ILE A 159 0.14 -11.82 12.89
C ILE A 159 0.12 -13.12 12.09
N ILE A 160 0.86 -14.12 12.54
CA ILE A 160 0.94 -15.43 11.90
C ILE A 160 -0.06 -16.36 12.56
N ASN A 161 -0.98 -16.91 11.76
CA ASN A 161 -1.99 -17.86 12.25
C ASN A 161 -1.41 -19.27 12.22
N ASP A 162 -0.68 -19.61 13.29
CA ASP A 162 0.15 -20.83 13.42
C ASP A 162 -0.52 -21.93 14.27
N ARG A 163 -1.79 -21.77 14.64
CA ARG A 163 -2.55 -22.76 15.40
C ARG A 163 -3.94 -23.05 14.79
N GLY A 164 -4.57 -24.08 15.29
CA GLY A 164 -5.95 -24.45 14.97
C GLY A 164 -6.06 -25.68 14.09
N ILE A 165 -7.31 -26.05 13.79
CA ILE A 165 -7.63 -27.30 13.10
C ILE A 165 -6.98 -27.44 11.71
N HIS A 166 -6.78 -26.34 10.98
CA HIS A 166 -6.18 -26.37 9.65
C HIS A 166 -4.70 -26.75 9.71
N ILE A 167 -3.99 -26.36 10.77
CA ILE A 167 -2.60 -26.74 10.99
C ILE A 167 -2.53 -28.22 11.34
N CYS A 168 -3.38 -28.69 12.27
CA CYS A 168 -3.47 -30.09 12.65
C CYS A 168 -3.80 -31.02 11.47
N LYS A 169 -4.58 -30.56 10.49
CA LYS A 169 -4.85 -31.32 9.26
C LYS A 169 -3.57 -31.58 8.46
N SER A 170 -2.72 -30.58 8.26
CA SER A 170 -1.44 -30.76 7.59
C SER A 170 -0.49 -31.67 8.37
N MET A 171 -0.44 -31.48 9.70
CA MET A 171 0.38 -32.30 10.60
C MET A 171 -0.02 -33.77 10.56
N LEU A 172 -1.33 -34.05 10.64
CA LEU A 172 -1.85 -35.42 10.61
C LEU A 172 -1.57 -36.08 9.24
N ALA A 173 -1.79 -35.38 8.14
CA ALA A 173 -1.50 -35.91 6.81
C ALA A 173 0.00 -36.19 6.62
N TRP A 174 0.88 -35.30 7.11
CA TRP A 174 2.32 -35.56 7.06
C TRP A 174 2.70 -36.79 7.91
N THR A 175 2.16 -36.92 9.10
CA THR A 175 2.40 -38.06 9.98
C THR A 175 1.99 -39.38 9.31
N ARG A 176 0.86 -39.41 8.59
CA ARG A 176 0.33 -40.64 7.96
C ARG A 176 0.99 -40.97 6.62
N TYR A 177 1.32 -39.96 5.84
CA TYR A 177 1.67 -40.16 4.43
C TYR A 177 3.07 -39.62 4.06
N GLY A 178 3.71 -38.86 4.97
CA GLY A 178 4.95 -38.15 4.66
C GLY A 178 6.23 -38.99 4.74
N ASN A 179 6.16 -40.17 5.35
CA ASN A 179 7.34 -41.08 5.46
C ASN A 179 8.62 -40.38 5.95
N GLY A 180 8.49 -39.31 6.75
CA GLY A 180 9.62 -38.53 7.27
C GLY A 180 10.21 -37.51 6.31
N GLU A 181 9.56 -37.19 5.20
CA GLU A 181 9.98 -36.11 4.27
C GLU A 181 10.16 -34.78 4.98
N THR A 182 11.21 -34.05 4.58
CA THR A 182 11.51 -32.69 5.06
C THR A 182 11.82 -31.79 3.87
N PRO A 183 11.82 -30.46 4.02
CA PRO A 183 12.25 -29.56 2.95
C PRO A 183 13.64 -29.91 2.41
N GLU A 184 14.58 -30.27 3.28
CA GLU A 184 15.94 -30.63 2.89
C GLU A 184 15.98 -31.96 2.09
N SER A 185 15.16 -32.93 2.46
CA SER A 185 15.15 -34.24 1.78
C SER A 185 14.47 -34.20 0.41
N THR A 186 13.52 -33.29 0.23
CA THR A 186 12.71 -33.18 -0.99
C THR A 186 13.16 -32.04 -1.91
N GLY A 187 13.89 -31.06 -1.40
CA GLY A 187 14.19 -29.81 -2.11
C GLY A 187 12.97 -28.91 -2.31
N ILE A 188 11.83 -29.24 -1.68
CA ILE A 188 10.59 -28.42 -1.75
C ILE A 188 10.61 -27.39 -0.63
N LYS A 189 10.26 -26.15 -0.94
CA LYS A 189 10.12 -25.07 0.04
C LYS A 189 9.14 -25.48 1.14
N GLY A 190 9.43 -25.11 2.40
CA GLY A 190 8.74 -25.65 3.58
C GLY A 190 7.23 -25.39 3.60
N ASP A 191 6.78 -24.19 3.30
CA ASP A 191 5.35 -23.85 3.22
C ASP A 191 4.63 -24.59 2.08
N LYS A 192 5.32 -24.81 0.95
CA LYS A 192 4.80 -25.62 -0.18
C LYS A 192 4.70 -27.10 0.19
N LEU A 193 5.69 -27.64 0.90
CA LEU A 193 5.66 -29.02 1.41
C LEU A 193 4.48 -29.22 2.37
N VAL A 194 4.31 -28.34 3.36
CA VAL A 194 3.20 -28.40 4.31
C VAL A 194 1.86 -28.21 3.60
N GLY A 195 1.79 -27.32 2.61
CA GLY A 195 0.61 -27.11 1.76
C GLY A 195 0.21 -28.36 0.97
N ASN A 196 1.17 -29.13 0.46
CA ASN A 196 0.89 -30.40 -0.22
C ASN A 196 0.21 -31.40 0.72
N TYR A 197 0.59 -31.44 2.00
CA TYR A 197 -0.08 -32.30 3.00
C TYR A 197 -1.44 -31.76 3.41
N TYR A 198 -1.68 -30.45 3.35
CA TYR A 198 -3.03 -29.91 3.52
C TYR A 198 -3.98 -30.37 2.40
N VAL A 199 -3.53 -30.36 1.15
CA VAL A 199 -4.28 -30.88 0.01
C VAL A 199 -4.47 -32.39 0.14
N LYS A 200 -3.44 -33.12 0.57
CA LYS A 200 -3.52 -34.58 0.82
C LYS A 200 -4.58 -34.91 1.86
N PHE A 201 -4.65 -34.13 2.96
CA PHE A 201 -5.70 -34.29 3.96
C PHE A 201 -7.10 -34.14 3.34
N ASP A 202 -7.32 -33.11 2.53
CA ASP A 202 -8.63 -32.87 1.89
C ASP A 202 -9.04 -34.02 0.95
N GLN A 203 -8.09 -34.58 0.21
CA GLN A 203 -8.31 -35.73 -0.66
C GLN A 203 -8.75 -36.97 0.14
N GLU A 204 -8.06 -37.28 1.23
CA GLU A 204 -8.40 -38.44 2.07
C GLU A 204 -9.71 -38.21 2.83
N TYR A 205 -9.97 -37.00 3.31
CA TYR A 205 -11.22 -36.59 3.95
C TYR A 205 -12.42 -36.77 3.00
N LYS A 206 -12.31 -36.39 1.73
CA LYS A 206 -13.35 -36.64 0.72
C LYS A 206 -13.64 -38.14 0.51
N LYS A 207 -12.60 -38.97 0.44
CA LYS A 207 -12.78 -40.41 0.31
C LYS A 207 -13.50 -41.03 1.52
N GLU A 208 -13.17 -40.59 2.73
CA GLU A 208 -13.85 -41.04 3.95
C GLU A 208 -15.31 -40.62 3.99
N ILE A 209 -15.63 -39.38 3.54
CA ILE A 209 -17.02 -38.92 3.39
C ILE A 209 -17.79 -39.79 2.41
N GLU A 210 -17.23 -40.06 1.21
CA GLU A 210 -17.85 -40.91 0.19
C GLU A 210 -18.15 -42.32 0.73
N ALA A 211 -17.21 -42.90 1.48
CA ALA A 211 -17.39 -44.20 2.10
C ALA A 211 -18.54 -44.19 3.13
N LEU A 212 -18.58 -43.19 4.00
CA LEU A 212 -19.64 -43.06 5.03
C LEU A 212 -21.03 -42.79 4.40
N VAL A 213 -21.09 -42.07 3.30
CA VAL A 213 -22.33 -41.87 2.54
C VAL A 213 -22.78 -43.17 1.89
N ALA A 214 -21.84 -43.98 1.33
CA ALA A 214 -22.15 -45.30 0.80
C ALA A 214 -22.67 -46.29 1.87
N GLU A 215 -22.27 -46.08 3.14
CA GLU A 215 -22.78 -46.80 4.31
C GLU A 215 -24.15 -46.33 4.78
N GLY A 216 -24.76 -45.28 4.16
CA GLY A 216 -26.09 -44.77 4.43
C GLY A 216 -26.16 -43.55 5.33
N LYS A 217 -25.05 -42.88 5.63
CA LYS A 217 -25.07 -41.61 6.37
C LYS A 217 -25.40 -40.47 5.42
N THR A 218 -26.01 -39.41 5.97
CA THR A 218 -26.15 -38.15 5.25
C THR A 218 -24.78 -37.48 5.02
N GLU A 219 -24.67 -36.66 4.01
CA GLU A 219 -23.42 -35.94 3.71
C GLU A 219 -22.94 -35.08 4.89
N ASP A 220 -23.88 -34.45 5.60
CA ASP A 220 -23.57 -33.61 6.77
C ASP A 220 -23.10 -34.43 7.98
N GLU A 221 -23.65 -35.63 8.17
CA GLU A 221 -23.16 -36.57 9.20
C GLU A 221 -21.79 -37.13 8.81
N ALA A 222 -21.60 -37.53 7.56
CA ALA A 222 -20.33 -38.02 7.04
C ALA A 222 -19.20 -37.00 7.19
N LYS A 223 -19.46 -35.75 6.86
CA LYS A 223 -18.51 -34.63 7.06
C LYS A 223 -18.08 -34.47 8.51
N LYS A 224 -18.98 -34.65 9.46
CA LYS A 224 -18.68 -34.50 10.90
C LYS A 224 -18.03 -35.74 11.53
N GLN A 225 -18.23 -36.92 10.93
CA GLN A 225 -17.84 -38.20 11.49
C GLN A 225 -16.68 -38.87 10.74
N ALA A 226 -16.13 -38.22 9.71
CA ALA A 226 -14.97 -38.73 9.00
C ALA A 226 -13.78 -38.96 9.95
N PRO A 227 -13.24 -40.17 10.06
CA PRO A 227 -12.20 -40.52 11.02
C PRO A 227 -11.00 -39.59 10.99
N ILE A 228 -10.51 -39.23 9.80
CA ILE A 228 -9.36 -38.32 9.67
C ILE A 228 -9.64 -36.92 10.24
N LEU A 229 -10.89 -36.42 10.17
CA LEU A 229 -11.26 -35.16 10.77
C LEU A 229 -11.28 -35.25 12.30
N LEU A 230 -11.85 -36.34 12.84
CA LEU A 230 -11.91 -36.58 14.30
C LEU A 230 -10.50 -36.70 14.89
N GLU A 231 -9.57 -37.34 14.20
CA GLU A 231 -8.17 -37.43 14.62
C GLU A 231 -7.46 -36.07 14.56
N ALA A 232 -7.74 -35.24 13.56
CA ALA A 232 -7.21 -33.88 13.52
C ALA A 232 -7.75 -33.02 14.66
N GLN A 233 -9.02 -33.23 15.06
CA GLN A 233 -9.61 -32.55 16.23
C GLN A 233 -8.98 -33.05 17.55
N ASP A 234 -8.72 -34.36 17.68
CA ASP A 234 -8.02 -34.92 18.84
C ASP A 234 -6.58 -34.37 18.93
N MET A 235 -5.89 -34.25 17.78
CA MET A 235 -4.56 -33.64 17.71
C MET A 235 -4.57 -32.17 18.19
N LEU A 236 -5.62 -31.39 17.86
CA LEU A 236 -5.76 -30.02 18.37
C LEU A 236 -5.95 -29.99 19.88
N LEU A 237 -6.79 -30.88 20.43
CA LEU A 237 -6.98 -31.01 21.88
C LEU A 237 -5.69 -31.39 22.61
N LYS A 238 -4.90 -32.30 22.03
CA LYS A 238 -3.58 -32.67 22.55
C LYS A 238 -2.60 -31.52 22.51
N TRP A 239 -2.60 -30.73 21.42
CA TRP A 239 -1.78 -29.52 21.33
C TRP A 239 -2.16 -28.53 22.45
N GLU A 240 -3.46 -28.28 22.66
CA GLU A 240 -3.96 -27.37 23.71
C GLU A 240 -3.64 -27.89 25.12
N ALA A 241 -3.59 -29.22 25.32
CA ALA A 241 -3.16 -29.84 26.55
C ALA A 241 -1.65 -29.87 26.78
N GLY A 242 -0.85 -29.44 25.78
CA GLY A 242 0.61 -29.42 25.87
C GLY A 242 1.26 -30.79 25.67
N ASP A 243 0.63 -31.73 24.93
CA ASP A 243 1.23 -33.01 24.60
C ASP A 243 2.56 -32.80 23.85
N GLU A 244 3.64 -33.27 24.44
CA GLU A 244 5.00 -33.01 23.97
C GLU A 244 5.22 -33.48 22.53
N SER A 245 4.66 -34.60 22.14
CA SER A 245 4.83 -35.18 20.81
C SER A 245 4.14 -34.31 19.74
N VAL A 246 2.94 -33.83 20.04
CA VAL A 246 2.15 -32.97 19.15
C VAL A 246 2.75 -31.57 19.06
N VAL A 247 3.18 -31.00 20.21
CA VAL A 247 3.82 -29.67 20.25
C VAL A 247 5.15 -29.67 19.49
N ASN A 248 5.96 -30.71 19.63
CA ASN A 248 7.21 -30.84 18.89
C ASN A 248 6.99 -30.96 17.38
N LEU A 249 6.00 -31.74 16.94
CA LEU A 249 5.63 -31.84 15.53
C LEU A 249 5.13 -30.49 14.98
N TRP A 250 4.24 -29.83 15.72
CA TRP A 250 3.73 -28.51 15.40
C TRP A 250 4.87 -27.49 15.25
N SER A 251 5.78 -27.43 16.20
CA SER A 251 6.93 -26.52 16.17
C SER A 251 7.84 -26.78 14.96
N LYS A 252 8.12 -28.07 14.67
CA LYS A 252 8.94 -28.49 13.52
C LYS A 252 8.31 -28.04 12.20
N MET A 253 7.03 -28.33 11.98
CA MET A 253 6.37 -28.03 10.72
C MET A 253 6.12 -26.53 10.53
N ASN A 254 5.79 -25.80 11.61
CA ASN A 254 5.69 -24.34 11.53
C ASN A 254 7.04 -23.66 11.24
N ALA A 255 8.16 -24.16 11.77
CA ALA A 255 9.48 -23.65 11.42
C ALA A 255 9.74 -23.73 9.92
N TRP A 256 9.40 -24.84 9.27
CA TRP A 256 9.49 -24.95 7.81
C TRP A 256 8.66 -23.93 7.06
N VAL A 257 7.45 -23.64 7.57
CA VAL A 257 6.56 -22.65 6.94
C VAL A 257 7.09 -21.24 7.14
N TYR A 258 7.61 -20.89 8.33
CA TYR A 258 8.20 -19.58 8.60
C TYR A 258 9.39 -19.30 7.69
N ASP A 259 10.30 -20.28 7.54
CA ASP A 259 11.43 -20.18 6.60
C ASP A 259 10.94 -19.98 5.15
N GLY A 260 9.86 -20.69 4.77
CA GLY A 260 9.22 -20.55 3.47
C GLY A 260 8.62 -19.16 3.26
N PHE A 261 7.91 -18.61 4.23
CA PHE A 261 7.35 -17.27 4.17
C PHE A 261 8.43 -16.19 4.07
N ASP A 262 9.51 -16.33 4.82
CA ASP A 262 10.65 -15.40 4.78
C ASP A 262 11.28 -15.30 3.39
N ILE A 263 11.37 -16.43 2.67
CA ILE A 263 11.83 -16.45 1.28
C ILE A 263 10.88 -15.63 0.39
N THR A 264 9.57 -15.85 0.51
CA THR A 264 8.57 -15.11 -0.28
C THR A 264 8.58 -13.61 0.05
N TYR A 265 8.67 -13.23 1.34
CA TYR A 265 8.75 -11.82 1.73
C TYR A 265 9.99 -11.12 1.18
N LYS A 266 11.15 -11.78 1.24
CA LYS A 266 12.39 -11.27 0.63
C LYS A 266 12.26 -11.11 -0.88
N ASN A 267 11.64 -12.07 -1.57
CA ASN A 267 11.39 -11.98 -3.00
C ASN A 267 10.45 -10.82 -3.35
N LEU A 268 9.40 -10.62 -2.54
CA LEU A 268 8.49 -9.47 -2.68
C LEU A 268 9.13 -8.15 -2.25
N GLY A 269 10.23 -8.16 -1.50
CA GLY A 269 10.84 -6.96 -0.93
C GLY A 269 9.94 -6.28 0.09
N VAL A 270 9.27 -7.06 0.95
CA VAL A 270 8.51 -6.61 2.11
C VAL A 270 9.15 -7.13 3.39
N ASP A 271 9.03 -6.40 4.48
CA ASP A 271 9.65 -6.70 5.76
C ASP A 271 8.73 -6.32 6.94
N PHE A 272 9.10 -6.71 8.15
CA PHE A 272 8.36 -6.45 9.39
C PHE A 272 9.32 -6.07 10.50
N ASP A 273 8.91 -5.12 11.33
CA ASP A 273 9.68 -4.70 12.52
C ASP A 273 9.35 -5.60 13.72
N CYS A 274 8.14 -6.16 13.78
CA CYS A 274 7.71 -7.06 14.85
C CYS A 274 6.71 -8.11 14.35
N LEU A 275 6.75 -9.27 15.02
CA LEU A 275 5.93 -10.43 14.66
C LEU A 275 5.06 -10.85 15.85
N TYR A 276 3.81 -11.18 15.57
CA TYR A 276 2.88 -11.80 16.52
C TYR A 276 2.47 -13.17 15.98
N TYR A 277 2.23 -14.10 16.91
CA TYR A 277 1.82 -15.47 16.61
C TYR A 277 0.49 -15.78 17.29
N GLU A 278 -0.47 -16.35 16.56
CA GLU A 278 -1.77 -16.69 17.13
C GLU A 278 -1.62 -17.65 18.31
N SER A 279 -0.66 -18.59 18.25
CA SER A 279 -0.34 -19.51 19.37
C SER A 279 0.03 -18.81 20.68
N GLN A 280 0.50 -17.56 20.62
CA GLN A 280 0.84 -16.75 21.79
C GLN A 280 -0.26 -15.76 22.18
N THR A 281 -1.10 -15.35 21.23
CA THR A 281 -2.09 -14.28 21.43
C THR A 281 -3.51 -14.80 21.66
N TYR A 282 -3.82 -16.05 21.32
CA TYR A 282 -5.20 -16.58 21.38
C TYR A 282 -5.83 -16.58 22.77
N LEU A 283 -5.04 -16.55 23.83
CA LEU A 283 -5.54 -16.44 25.21
C LEU A 283 -5.65 -14.99 25.70
N LEU A 284 -5.13 -14.03 24.95
CA LEU A 284 -5.25 -12.62 25.29
C LEU A 284 -6.72 -12.18 25.22
N GLY A 285 -7.03 -11.16 25.99
CA GLY A 285 -8.36 -10.53 25.97
C GLY A 285 -9.32 -11.00 27.04
N LYS A 286 -9.18 -12.19 27.61
CA LYS A 286 -10.06 -12.66 28.69
C LYS A 286 -10.05 -11.74 29.95
N GLU A 287 -8.89 -11.16 30.26
CA GLU A 287 -8.76 -10.20 31.37
C GLU A 287 -9.58 -8.91 31.08
N PHE A 288 -9.62 -8.47 29.83
CA PHE A 288 -10.38 -7.29 29.41
C PHE A 288 -11.88 -7.52 29.39
N VAL A 289 -12.32 -8.78 29.19
CA VAL A 289 -13.74 -9.15 29.39
C VAL A 289 -14.15 -8.93 30.85
N THR A 290 -13.31 -9.33 31.82
CA THR A 290 -13.57 -9.10 33.24
C THR A 290 -13.59 -7.60 33.58
N GLN A 291 -12.69 -6.82 33.00
CA GLN A 291 -12.67 -5.36 33.16
C GLN A 291 -13.92 -4.72 32.57
N GLY A 292 -14.30 -5.09 31.34
CA GLY A 292 -15.50 -4.56 30.66
C GLY A 292 -16.80 -4.87 31.40
N LEU A 293 -16.90 -6.04 32.04
CA LEU A 293 -18.02 -6.37 32.93
C LEU A 293 -18.08 -5.44 34.14
N LYS A 294 -16.94 -5.13 34.78
CA LYS A 294 -16.86 -4.20 35.91
C LYS A 294 -17.23 -2.76 35.52
N GLN A 295 -16.88 -2.36 34.30
CA GLN A 295 -17.17 -1.03 33.76
C GLN A 295 -18.59 -0.90 33.20
N GLY A 296 -19.36 -2.01 33.08
CA GLY A 296 -20.68 -2.03 32.46
C GLY A 296 -20.68 -1.92 30.95
N VAL A 297 -19.53 -2.07 30.31
CA VAL A 297 -19.39 -2.14 28.85
C VAL A 297 -19.86 -3.48 28.31
N PHE A 298 -19.61 -4.54 29.08
CA PHE A 298 -20.09 -5.89 28.81
C PHE A 298 -21.14 -6.32 29.84
N PHE A 299 -22.02 -7.23 29.44
CA PHE A 299 -23.02 -7.82 30.30
C PHE A 299 -23.08 -9.35 30.14
N LYS A 300 -23.56 -10.04 31.15
CA LYS A 300 -23.67 -11.48 31.15
C LYS A 300 -25.12 -11.90 30.89
N LYS A 301 -25.35 -12.85 30.00
CA LYS A 301 -26.65 -13.47 29.77
C LYS A 301 -26.88 -14.65 30.71
N ASP A 302 -28.13 -15.14 30.82
CA ASP A 302 -28.54 -16.22 31.71
C ASP A 302 -27.78 -17.52 31.44
N ASP A 303 -27.38 -17.79 30.19
CA ASP A 303 -26.58 -18.95 29.80
C ASP A 303 -25.12 -18.87 30.25
N GLY A 304 -24.69 -17.72 30.79
CA GLY A 304 -23.33 -17.46 31.24
C GLY A 304 -22.45 -16.81 30.20
N SER A 305 -22.89 -16.65 28.95
CA SER A 305 -22.15 -15.96 27.90
C SER A 305 -22.05 -14.46 28.18
N VAL A 306 -20.97 -13.82 27.67
CA VAL A 306 -20.72 -12.38 27.85
C VAL A 306 -20.84 -11.66 26.50
N TRP A 307 -21.55 -10.55 26.53
CA TRP A 307 -21.93 -9.78 25.34
C TRP A 307 -21.62 -8.30 25.51
N CYS A 308 -21.45 -7.61 24.38
CA CYS A 308 -21.41 -6.16 24.28
C CYS A 308 -22.64 -5.68 23.52
N ASP A 309 -23.37 -4.72 24.11
CA ASP A 309 -24.49 -4.07 23.44
C ASP A 309 -23.97 -2.91 22.57
N LEU A 310 -24.25 -3.00 21.29
CA LEU A 310 -23.89 -2.01 20.28
C LEU A 310 -25.12 -1.47 19.53
N THR A 311 -26.32 -1.70 20.07
CA THR A 311 -27.59 -1.34 19.42
C THR A 311 -27.77 0.18 19.31
N ASP A 312 -27.32 0.95 20.29
CA ASP A 312 -27.32 2.42 20.26
C ASP A 312 -26.39 2.97 19.14
N ASP A 313 -25.41 2.18 18.72
CA ASP A 313 -24.47 2.52 17.64
C ASP A 313 -24.96 1.97 16.27
N GLY A 314 -26.18 1.44 16.21
CA GLY A 314 -26.80 0.88 15.01
C GLY A 314 -26.21 -0.48 14.57
N LEU A 315 -25.66 -1.24 15.52
CA LEU A 315 -25.12 -2.59 15.31
C LEU A 315 -25.87 -3.58 16.21
N ASP A 316 -25.59 -4.89 16.02
CA ASP A 316 -26.17 -5.93 16.90
C ASP A 316 -25.35 -6.10 18.17
N GLU A 317 -25.96 -6.75 19.19
CA GLU A 317 -25.21 -7.28 20.33
C GLU A 317 -24.15 -8.27 19.87
N LYS A 318 -22.95 -8.20 20.44
CA LYS A 318 -21.81 -9.05 20.06
C LYS A 318 -21.33 -9.88 21.25
N ILE A 319 -21.23 -11.19 21.00
CA ILE A 319 -20.62 -12.10 21.95
C ILE A 319 -19.11 -11.85 22.06
N VAL A 320 -18.61 -11.72 23.26
CA VAL A 320 -17.17 -11.61 23.58
C VAL A 320 -16.64 -12.80 24.36
N LEU A 321 -17.52 -13.61 24.98
CA LEU A 321 -17.15 -14.87 25.63
C LEU A 321 -18.33 -15.86 25.55
N ARG A 322 -18.05 -17.11 25.20
CA ARG A 322 -19.09 -18.15 25.18
C ARG A 322 -19.51 -18.58 26.60
N ALA A 323 -20.62 -19.28 26.69
CA ALA A 323 -21.16 -19.78 27.96
C ALA A 323 -20.21 -20.70 28.75
N ASP A 324 -19.38 -21.46 28.03
CA ASP A 324 -18.33 -22.33 28.58
C ASP A 324 -17.05 -21.58 28.98
N GLY A 325 -17.01 -20.24 28.82
CA GLY A 325 -15.86 -19.41 29.13
C GLY A 325 -14.79 -19.41 28.05
N THR A 326 -15.05 -19.97 26.87
CA THR A 326 -14.10 -19.90 25.74
C THR A 326 -14.17 -18.57 25.01
N ALA A 327 -12.99 -18.05 24.60
CA ALA A 327 -12.88 -16.82 23.84
C ALA A 327 -13.41 -17.01 22.40
N VAL A 328 -13.88 -15.93 21.82
CA VAL A 328 -14.18 -15.81 20.38
C VAL A 328 -13.10 -14.99 19.69
N TYR A 329 -13.09 -14.94 18.37
CA TYR A 329 -12.12 -14.12 17.62
C TYR A 329 -12.10 -12.66 18.08
N MET A 330 -13.26 -12.07 18.34
CA MET A 330 -13.36 -10.70 18.86
C MET A 330 -12.56 -10.50 20.15
N THR A 331 -12.61 -11.46 21.08
CA THR A 331 -11.86 -11.40 22.35
C THR A 331 -10.34 -11.43 22.10
N GLN A 332 -9.90 -12.27 21.17
CA GLN A 332 -8.49 -12.39 20.81
C GLN A 332 -7.99 -11.10 20.19
N ASP A 333 -8.76 -10.49 19.28
CA ASP A 333 -8.40 -9.26 18.59
C ASP A 333 -8.36 -8.07 19.55
N ILE A 334 -9.29 -7.97 20.49
CA ILE A 334 -9.24 -6.98 21.60
C ILE A 334 -7.94 -7.14 22.38
N GLY A 335 -7.63 -8.37 22.80
CA GLY A 335 -6.42 -8.66 23.56
C GLY A 335 -5.13 -8.35 22.79
N THR A 336 -5.07 -8.73 21.51
CA THR A 336 -3.92 -8.50 20.64
C THR A 336 -3.70 -7.00 20.41
N ALA A 337 -4.77 -6.24 20.13
CA ALA A 337 -4.69 -4.79 19.97
C ALA A 337 -4.11 -4.12 21.24
N ILE A 338 -4.62 -4.47 22.42
CA ILE A 338 -4.13 -3.91 23.68
C ILE A 338 -2.68 -4.33 23.97
N GLN A 339 -2.33 -5.59 23.67
CA GLN A 339 -0.96 -6.10 23.87
C GLN A 339 0.06 -5.32 23.04
N ARG A 340 -0.27 -5.00 21.80
CA ARG A 340 0.59 -4.22 20.91
C ARG A 340 0.96 -2.85 21.49
N LEU A 341 0.02 -2.16 22.11
CA LEU A 341 0.29 -0.88 22.75
C LEU A 341 1.02 -1.01 24.08
N LYS A 342 0.93 -2.16 24.75
CA LYS A 342 1.79 -2.46 25.90
C LYS A 342 3.23 -2.69 25.46
N ASP A 343 3.44 -3.41 24.37
CA ASP A 343 4.77 -3.71 23.81
C ASP A 343 5.42 -2.47 23.17
N TYR A 344 4.62 -1.59 22.56
CA TYR A 344 5.04 -0.36 21.88
C TYR A 344 4.25 0.85 22.42
N PRO A 345 4.63 1.41 23.60
CA PRO A 345 3.87 2.48 24.26
C PRO A 345 3.85 3.82 23.52
N ASP A 346 4.74 4.01 22.55
CA ASP A 346 4.79 5.18 21.67
C ASP A 346 3.83 5.11 20.49
N VAL A 347 3.14 3.97 20.27
CA VAL A 347 2.10 3.84 19.25
C VAL A 347 0.86 4.61 19.66
N GLY A 348 0.33 5.44 18.75
CA GLY A 348 -0.87 6.25 18.95
C GLY A 348 -2.07 5.79 18.12
N GLY A 349 -1.84 4.90 17.13
CA GLY A 349 -2.90 4.38 16.26
C GLY A 349 -2.41 3.19 15.46
N MET A 350 -3.35 2.44 14.86
CA MET A 350 -3.02 1.26 14.06
C MET A 350 -3.81 1.22 12.75
N VAL A 351 -3.16 0.73 11.71
CA VAL A 351 -3.77 0.44 10.40
C VAL A 351 -3.80 -1.08 10.21
N TYR A 352 -4.99 -1.64 10.02
CA TYR A 352 -5.20 -3.06 9.74
C TYR A 352 -5.47 -3.27 8.25
N THR A 353 -4.54 -3.89 7.55
CA THR A 353 -4.69 -4.19 6.10
C THR A 353 -5.39 -5.54 5.94
N VAL A 354 -6.70 -5.53 5.76
CA VAL A 354 -7.53 -6.75 5.69
C VAL A 354 -8.60 -6.60 4.61
N GLY A 355 -9.01 -7.71 3.98
CA GLY A 355 -10.03 -7.72 2.94
C GLY A 355 -11.38 -7.18 3.41
N ASN A 356 -12.17 -6.67 2.48
CA ASN A 356 -13.44 -5.99 2.74
C ASN A 356 -14.54 -6.91 3.32
N GLU A 357 -14.37 -8.22 3.26
CA GLU A 357 -15.24 -9.18 3.94
C GLU A 357 -15.20 -9.06 5.48
N GLN A 358 -14.18 -8.36 6.03
CA GLN A 358 -14.02 -8.11 7.46
C GLN A 358 -14.46 -6.70 7.90
N ASP A 359 -15.05 -5.89 7.02
CA ASP A 359 -15.46 -4.50 7.32
C ASP A 359 -16.31 -4.42 8.59
N TYR A 360 -17.30 -5.32 8.71
CA TYR A 360 -18.17 -5.37 9.88
C TYR A 360 -17.43 -5.74 11.16
N HIS A 361 -16.52 -6.71 11.08
CA HIS A 361 -15.73 -7.16 12.23
C HIS A 361 -14.86 -6.03 12.79
N PHE A 362 -14.14 -5.31 11.95
CA PHE A 362 -13.29 -4.19 12.39
C PHE A 362 -14.10 -3.01 12.91
N LYS A 363 -15.26 -2.71 12.32
CA LYS A 363 -16.18 -1.70 12.85
C LYS A 363 -16.59 -2.03 14.29
N VAL A 364 -16.93 -3.28 14.57
CA VAL A 364 -17.28 -3.77 15.91
C VAL A 364 -16.07 -3.71 16.85
N LEU A 365 -14.91 -4.18 16.43
CA LEU A 365 -13.68 -4.19 17.23
C LEU A 365 -13.31 -2.78 17.69
N PHE A 366 -13.26 -1.81 16.77
CA PHE A 366 -12.89 -0.44 17.09
C PHE A 366 -13.89 0.21 18.05
N LEU A 367 -15.18 -0.06 17.87
CA LEU A 367 -16.21 0.46 18.74
C LEU A 367 -16.11 -0.11 20.16
N ILE A 368 -15.86 -1.42 20.30
CA ILE A 368 -15.66 -2.06 21.61
C ILE A 368 -14.44 -1.47 22.32
N LEU A 369 -13.32 -1.27 21.61
CA LEU A 369 -12.12 -0.68 22.19
C LEU A 369 -12.35 0.77 22.67
N LYS A 370 -13.13 1.57 21.93
CA LYS A 370 -13.58 2.90 22.36
C LYS A 370 -14.45 2.84 23.62
N LYS A 371 -15.44 1.94 23.66
CA LYS A 371 -16.30 1.74 24.85
C LYS A 371 -15.52 1.28 26.08
N LEU A 372 -14.42 0.53 25.89
CA LEU A 372 -13.50 0.15 26.97
C LEU A 372 -12.63 1.33 27.47
N GLY A 373 -12.69 2.49 26.82
CA GLY A 373 -12.03 3.72 27.24
C GLY A 373 -10.59 3.85 26.77
N PHE A 374 -10.21 3.21 25.66
CA PHE A 374 -8.89 3.38 25.06
C PHE A 374 -8.88 4.58 24.08
N ASP A 375 -8.21 5.66 24.45
CA ASP A 375 -8.13 6.90 23.65
C ASP A 375 -7.53 6.66 22.24
N TRP A 376 -6.54 5.77 22.13
CA TRP A 376 -5.92 5.41 20.85
C TRP A 376 -6.86 4.68 19.88
N ALA A 377 -8.03 4.21 20.37
CA ALA A 377 -9.01 3.56 19.50
C ALA A 377 -9.68 4.53 18.50
N GLU A 378 -9.53 5.87 18.71
CA GLU A 378 -9.95 6.87 17.72
C GLU A 378 -9.07 6.86 16.46
N ASP A 379 -7.80 6.48 16.58
CA ASP A 379 -6.80 6.44 15.51
C ASP A 379 -6.61 5.03 14.93
N LEU A 380 -7.61 4.16 15.07
CA LEU A 380 -7.64 2.85 14.41
C LEU A 380 -8.27 2.98 13.02
N TYR A 381 -7.61 2.39 12.04
CA TYR A 381 -8.07 2.40 10.66
C TYR A 381 -8.07 1.00 10.04
N HIS A 382 -9.17 0.61 9.42
CA HIS A 382 -9.24 -0.59 8.59
C HIS A 382 -8.95 -0.21 7.14
N LEU A 383 -7.74 -0.53 6.66
CA LEU A 383 -7.40 -0.47 5.25
C LEU A 383 -8.09 -1.63 4.53
N SER A 384 -9.38 -1.45 4.30
CA SER A 384 -10.25 -2.39 3.61
C SER A 384 -9.90 -2.43 2.14
N TYR A 385 -9.69 -3.64 1.58
CA TYR A 385 -9.37 -3.76 0.17
C TYR A 385 -10.23 -4.82 -0.53
N GLY A 386 -10.51 -4.58 -1.83
CA GLY A 386 -11.23 -5.50 -2.69
C GLY A 386 -10.36 -6.71 -3.08
N MET A 387 -11.00 -7.79 -3.52
CA MET A 387 -10.31 -9.02 -3.92
C MET A 387 -9.54 -8.86 -5.25
N VAL A 388 -8.54 -9.74 -5.44
CA VAL A 388 -7.86 -9.93 -6.73
C VAL A 388 -8.33 -11.22 -7.35
N ASP A 389 -8.77 -11.13 -8.59
CA ASP A 389 -9.15 -12.28 -9.40
C ASP A 389 -8.17 -12.45 -10.58
N LEU A 390 -8.12 -13.66 -11.12
CA LEU A 390 -7.42 -13.97 -12.36
C LEU A 390 -8.45 -14.13 -13.50
N PRO A 391 -8.07 -13.96 -14.78
CA PRO A 391 -8.94 -14.23 -15.92
C PRO A 391 -9.50 -15.65 -15.92
N SER A 392 -8.77 -16.62 -15.34
CA SER A 392 -9.20 -18.02 -15.16
C SER A 392 -10.28 -18.22 -14.08
N GLY A 393 -10.65 -17.17 -13.32
CA GLY A 393 -11.69 -17.20 -12.30
C GLY A 393 -11.18 -17.11 -10.86
N LYS A 394 -12.07 -17.37 -9.88
CA LYS A 394 -11.76 -17.28 -8.45
C LYS A 394 -10.80 -18.39 -8.00
N MET A 395 -9.84 -18.01 -7.18
CA MET A 395 -8.91 -18.93 -6.53
C MET A 395 -9.60 -19.77 -5.44
N LYS A 396 -9.41 -21.08 -5.45
CA LYS A 396 -9.92 -22.01 -4.41
C LYS A 396 -8.78 -22.79 -3.79
N SER A 397 -8.37 -22.43 -2.58
CA SER A 397 -7.20 -23.01 -1.90
C SER A 397 -7.31 -24.50 -1.56
N ARG A 398 -8.55 -25.00 -1.31
CA ARG A 398 -8.78 -26.43 -0.97
C ARG A 398 -8.67 -27.36 -2.15
N GLU A 399 -8.81 -26.85 -3.37
CA GLU A 399 -8.79 -27.64 -4.62
C GLU A 399 -7.43 -27.56 -5.35
N GLY A 400 -6.42 -26.90 -4.75
CA GLY A 400 -5.11 -26.72 -5.39
C GLY A 400 -5.09 -25.77 -6.59
N THR A 401 -6.16 -24.96 -6.76
CA THR A 401 -6.29 -23.99 -7.87
C THR A 401 -5.92 -22.56 -7.47
N VAL A 402 -5.14 -22.40 -6.40
CA VAL A 402 -4.62 -21.10 -5.95
C VAL A 402 -3.28 -20.87 -6.62
N VAL A 403 -3.11 -19.69 -7.20
CA VAL A 403 -1.80 -19.30 -7.73
C VAL A 403 -0.89 -18.95 -6.56
N ASP A 404 0.12 -19.78 -6.36
CA ASP A 404 1.20 -19.60 -5.41
C ASP A 404 1.93 -18.27 -5.70
N ALA A 405 2.31 -17.55 -4.65
CA ALA A 405 2.99 -16.27 -4.78
C ALA A 405 4.35 -16.39 -5.49
N ASP A 406 5.11 -17.44 -5.17
CA ASP A 406 6.43 -17.65 -5.78
C ASP A 406 6.30 -18.08 -7.24
N ASP A 407 5.35 -18.97 -7.56
CA ASP A 407 5.06 -19.38 -8.95
C ASP A 407 4.66 -18.16 -9.80
N LEU A 408 3.89 -17.20 -9.24
CA LEU A 408 3.52 -15.96 -9.92
C LEU A 408 4.72 -15.03 -10.14
N ILE A 409 5.58 -14.87 -9.14
CA ILE A 409 6.81 -14.06 -9.25
C ILE A 409 7.72 -14.63 -10.33
N GLU A 410 7.85 -15.96 -10.40
CA GLU A 410 8.63 -16.65 -11.43
C GLU A 410 8.03 -16.43 -12.83
N GLU A 411 6.71 -16.57 -12.98
CA GLU A 411 6.00 -16.29 -14.24
C GLU A 411 6.22 -14.86 -14.71
N MET A 412 6.10 -13.88 -13.81
CA MET A 412 6.34 -12.47 -14.13
C MET A 412 7.78 -12.22 -14.56
N THR A 413 8.75 -12.84 -13.88
CA THR A 413 10.18 -12.74 -14.24
C THR A 413 10.45 -13.35 -15.61
N LYS A 414 9.87 -14.51 -15.90
CA LYS A 414 9.98 -15.18 -17.19
C LYS A 414 9.37 -14.34 -18.33
N THR A 415 8.18 -13.79 -18.12
CA THR A 415 7.52 -12.91 -19.11
C THR A 415 8.34 -11.65 -19.36
N ALA A 416 8.93 -11.06 -18.32
CA ALA A 416 9.85 -9.92 -18.45
C ALA A 416 11.10 -10.30 -19.28
N LYS A 417 11.65 -11.49 -19.08
CA LYS A 417 12.76 -12.01 -19.89
C LYS A 417 12.39 -12.09 -21.38
N GLU A 418 11.28 -12.75 -21.69
CA GLU A 418 10.83 -12.96 -23.07
C GLU A 418 10.68 -11.61 -23.80
N ILE A 419 10.01 -10.63 -23.19
CA ILE A 419 9.81 -9.31 -23.78
C ILE A 419 11.14 -8.52 -23.90
N SER A 420 12.00 -8.58 -22.88
CA SER A 420 13.28 -7.86 -22.90
C SER A 420 14.24 -8.40 -23.96
N GLU A 421 14.25 -9.73 -24.20
CA GLU A 421 15.03 -10.38 -25.24
C GLU A 421 14.52 -10.01 -26.65
N GLU A 422 13.20 -9.93 -26.84
CA GLU A 422 12.60 -9.46 -28.10
C GLU A 422 12.99 -8.03 -28.44
N LEU A 423 13.12 -7.14 -27.46
CA LEU A 423 13.55 -5.76 -27.63
C LEU A 423 15.04 -5.60 -27.96
N GLY A 424 15.87 -6.62 -27.70
CA GLY A 424 17.25 -6.72 -28.16
C GLY A 424 18.24 -5.69 -27.62
N LYS A 425 17.98 -5.10 -26.42
CA LYS A 425 18.80 -4.01 -25.85
C LYS A 425 19.70 -4.45 -24.67
N LEU A 426 20.10 -5.72 -24.64
CA LEU A 426 20.82 -6.31 -23.51
C LEU A 426 22.34 -6.44 -23.73
N ASP A 427 22.88 -5.70 -24.70
CA ASP A 427 24.31 -5.72 -24.99
C ASP A 427 25.12 -5.20 -23.78
N GLY A 428 26.16 -5.97 -23.42
CA GLY A 428 27.07 -5.63 -22.33
C GLY A 428 26.56 -5.96 -20.93
N TYR A 429 25.47 -6.78 -20.81
CA TYR A 429 25.04 -7.38 -19.54
C TYR A 429 25.63 -8.79 -19.38
N THR A 430 26.05 -9.13 -18.16
CA THR A 430 26.28 -10.51 -17.74
C THR A 430 24.95 -11.25 -17.58
N GLU A 431 24.98 -12.58 -17.52
CA GLU A 431 23.75 -13.35 -17.31
C GLU A 431 23.10 -13.06 -15.94
N ASP A 432 23.89 -12.86 -14.88
CA ASP A 432 23.39 -12.52 -13.55
C ASP A 432 22.71 -11.13 -13.56
N GLU A 433 23.32 -10.15 -14.25
CA GLU A 433 22.70 -8.81 -14.40
C GLU A 433 21.38 -8.87 -15.19
N LYS A 434 21.30 -9.73 -16.22
CA LYS A 434 20.06 -9.96 -16.97
C LYS A 434 18.98 -10.57 -16.08
N GLN A 435 19.30 -11.60 -15.30
CA GLN A 435 18.34 -12.24 -14.39
C GLN A 435 17.82 -11.25 -13.37
N GLU A 436 18.67 -10.42 -12.77
CA GLU A 436 18.24 -9.39 -11.84
C GLU A 436 17.39 -8.31 -12.53
N LEU A 437 17.72 -7.91 -13.75
CA LEU A 437 16.91 -6.98 -14.54
C LEU A 437 15.51 -7.55 -14.81
N TYR A 438 15.40 -8.81 -15.23
CA TYR A 438 14.11 -9.46 -15.47
C TYR A 438 13.27 -9.52 -14.19
N ARG A 439 13.91 -9.80 -13.05
CA ARG A 439 13.25 -9.78 -11.75
C ARG A 439 12.73 -8.39 -11.38
N ILE A 440 13.55 -7.35 -11.55
CA ILE A 440 13.17 -5.94 -11.29
C ILE A 440 11.98 -5.52 -12.17
N ILE A 441 11.98 -5.87 -13.46
CA ILE A 441 10.91 -5.55 -14.39
C ILE A 441 9.64 -6.32 -14.05
N GLY A 442 9.74 -7.63 -13.86
CA GLY A 442 8.60 -8.50 -13.53
C GLY A 442 7.91 -8.12 -12.23
N LEU A 443 8.69 -7.92 -11.16
CA LEU A 443 8.16 -7.43 -9.88
C LEU A 443 7.62 -6.00 -9.98
N GLY A 444 8.29 -5.13 -10.73
CA GLY A 444 7.82 -3.76 -10.97
C GLY A 444 6.46 -3.74 -11.65
N ALA A 445 6.26 -4.60 -12.66
CA ALA A 445 4.99 -4.76 -13.34
C ALA A 445 3.87 -5.25 -12.40
N LEU A 446 4.12 -6.32 -11.65
CA LEU A 446 3.18 -6.89 -10.68
C LEU A 446 2.76 -5.88 -9.62
N LYS A 447 3.74 -5.26 -8.95
CA LYS A 447 3.51 -4.31 -7.87
C LYS A 447 2.75 -3.07 -8.36
N TYR A 448 3.20 -2.49 -9.45
CA TYR A 448 2.57 -1.30 -10.02
C TYR A 448 1.12 -1.57 -10.44
N PHE A 449 0.85 -2.69 -11.11
CA PHE A 449 -0.50 -3.07 -11.53
C PHE A 449 -1.47 -3.16 -10.34
N ILE A 450 -1.02 -3.74 -9.24
CA ILE A 450 -1.82 -3.88 -8.02
C ILE A 450 -2.00 -2.52 -7.31
N LEU A 451 -0.94 -1.72 -7.20
CA LEU A 451 -0.92 -0.51 -6.37
C LEU A 451 -1.48 0.75 -7.07
N LYS A 452 -1.54 0.77 -8.41
CA LYS A 452 -2.13 1.90 -9.15
C LYS A 452 -3.65 2.00 -9.02
N VAL A 453 -4.30 0.94 -8.54
CA VAL A 453 -5.76 0.85 -8.37
C VAL A 453 -6.13 1.18 -6.93
N ASP A 454 -7.19 1.97 -6.75
CA ASP A 454 -7.75 2.26 -5.43
C ASP A 454 -7.92 0.98 -4.60
N PRO A 455 -7.46 0.93 -3.34
CA PRO A 455 -7.53 -0.28 -2.51
C PRO A 455 -8.91 -0.90 -2.43
N LYS A 456 -9.98 -0.10 -2.36
CA LYS A 456 -11.36 -0.59 -2.24
C LYS A 456 -11.89 -1.28 -3.49
N LYS A 457 -11.26 -1.05 -4.64
CA LYS A 457 -11.69 -1.65 -5.91
C LYS A 457 -11.19 -3.08 -6.04
N ARG A 458 -12.00 -3.92 -6.67
CA ARG A 458 -11.63 -5.24 -7.12
C ARG A 458 -10.68 -5.15 -8.31
N ILE A 459 -9.72 -6.06 -8.41
CA ILE A 459 -8.75 -6.12 -9.50
C ILE A 459 -8.91 -7.45 -10.24
N LEU A 460 -8.95 -7.40 -11.57
CA LEU A 460 -8.68 -8.53 -12.44
C LEU A 460 -7.22 -8.43 -12.87
N PHE A 461 -6.36 -9.31 -12.35
CA PHE A 461 -4.93 -9.29 -12.63
C PHE A 461 -4.62 -10.14 -13.86
N ASP A 462 -4.08 -9.50 -14.91
CA ASP A 462 -3.56 -10.16 -16.09
C ASP A 462 -2.04 -9.96 -16.15
N PRO A 463 -1.23 -11.05 -16.04
CA PRO A 463 0.22 -10.96 -16.12
C PRO A 463 0.74 -10.28 -17.39
N LYS A 464 0.13 -10.55 -18.54
CA LYS A 464 0.58 -10.02 -19.84
C LYS A 464 0.31 -8.53 -19.97
N GLU A 465 -0.87 -8.06 -19.56
CA GLU A 465 -1.20 -6.64 -19.56
C GLU A 465 -0.33 -5.84 -18.60
N SER A 466 0.04 -6.43 -17.47
CA SER A 466 0.82 -5.74 -16.44
C SER A 466 2.24 -5.41 -16.86
N ILE A 467 2.81 -6.16 -17.81
CA ILE A 467 4.23 -6.07 -18.19
C ILE A 467 4.46 -5.27 -19.48
N ASP A 468 3.44 -4.62 -20.04
CA ASP A 468 3.56 -3.80 -21.23
C ASP A 468 4.52 -2.61 -20.98
N PHE A 469 5.41 -2.36 -21.95
CA PHE A 469 6.33 -1.20 -21.98
C PHE A 469 5.66 0.08 -22.48
N GLN A 470 4.39 0.06 -22.76
CA GLN A 470 3.57 1.20 -23.15
C GLN A 470 2.39 1.37 -22.21
N GLY A 471 1.86 2.58 -22.13
CA GLY A 471 0.71 2.86 -21.30
C GLY A 471 1.02 2.99 -19.79
N ASN A 472 0.00 2.82 -18.96
CA ASN A 472 0.11 3.02 -17.51
C ASN A 472 0.58 1.73 -16.82
N THR A 473 1.89 1.44 -16.92
CA THR A 473 2.53 0.22 -16.39
C THR A 473 3.83 0.54 -15.67
N GLY A 474 4.24 -0.36 -14.76
CA GLY A 474 5.52 -0.27 -14.07
C GLY A 474 6.72 -0.23 -15.03
N PRO A 475 6.82 -1.17 -16.00
CA PRO A 475 7.89 -1.19 -16.99
C PRO A 475 8.01 0.09 -17.84
N PHE A 476 6.92 0.74 -18.17
CA PHE A 476 6.96 2.04 -18.88
C PHE A 476 7.66 3.12 -18.05
N ILE A 477 7.38 3.18 -16.77
CA ILE A 477 8.01 4.12 -15.83
C ILE A 477 9.49 3.77 -15.63
N GLN A 478 9.79 2.48 -15.41
CA GLN A 478 11.15 1.96 -15.26
C GLN A 478 12.00 2.25 -16.51
N TYR A 479 11.45 2.06 -17.70
CA TYR A 479 12.12 2.38 -18.96
C TYR A 479 12.42 3.87 -19.09
N THR A 480 11.49 4.73 -18.68
CA THR A 480 11.74 6.19 -18.70
C THR A 480 12.85 6.58 -17.72
N TYR A 481 12.89 5.98 -16.52
CA TYR A 481 13.99 6.18 -15.58
C TYR A 481 15.33 5.77 -16.19
N ALA A 482 15.43 4.58 -16.77
CA ALA A 482 16.65 4.08 -17.43
C ALA A 482 17.09 4.97 -18.60
N ARG A 483 16.12 5.53 -19.37
CA ARG A 483 16.37 6.53 -20.41
C ARG A 483 17.02 7.78 -19.84
N ILE A 484 16.49 8.31 -18.73
CA ILE A 484 17.08 9.47 -18.07
C ILE A 484 18.51 9.15 -17.63
N GLN A 485 18.76 8.01 -17.01
CA GLN A 485 20.10 7.59 -16.61
C GLN A 485 21.06 7.52 -17.80
N SER A 486 20.58 7.10 -18.97
CA SER A 486 21.39 7.13 -20.21
C SER A 486 21.72 8.57 -20.66
N ILE A 487 20.80 9.52 -20.51
CA ILE A 487 21.04 10.94 -20.80
C ILE A 487 22.11 11.49 -19.86
N LEU A 488 21.98 11.23 -18.55
CA LEU A 488 22.92 11.70 -17.54
C LEU A 488 24.35 11.18 -17.79
N ARG A 489 24.49 9.89 -18.11
CA ARG A 489 25.81 9.30 -18.46
C ARG A 489 26.45 9.93 -19.68
N LYS A 490 25.65 10.37 -20.68
CA LYS A 490 26.14 11.00 -21.90
C LYS A 490 26.40 12.50 -21.76
N ALA A 491 25.86 13.13 -20.74
CA ALA A 491 25.92 14.57 -20.57
C ALA A 491 27.32 15.08 -20.19
N GLU A 492 28.07 14.27 -19.41
CA GLU A 492 29.41 14.62 -18.89
C GLU A 492 29.45 16.02 -18.22
N ILE A 493 28.39 16.38 -17.47
CA ILE A 493 28.21 17.69 -16.84
C ILE A 493 28.20 17.54 -15.34
N ASN A 494 28.86 18.47 -14.63
CA ASN A 494 28.66 18.64 -13.20
C ASN A 494 27.32 19.33 -12.94
N THR A 495 26.45 18.71 -12.14
CA THR A 495 25.09 19.17 -11.86
C THR A 495 24.94 19.89 -10.51
N ASP A 496 26.05 20.20 -9.82
CA ASP A 496 26.02 20.70 -8.42
C ASP A 496 25.97 22.23 -8.30
N HIS A 497 25.73 22.98 -9.39
CA HIS A 497 25.67 24.43 -9.36
C HIS A 497 24.26 24.95 -9.65
N LYS A 498 23.98 26.16 -9.13
CA LYS A 498 22.70 26.84 -9.36
C LYS A 498 22.67 27.46 -10.76
N ILE A 499 21.51 27.42 -11.37
CA ILE A 499 21.25 28.12 -12.64
C ILE A 499 20.83 29.56 -12.31
N GLU A 500 21.55 30.55 -12.84
CA GLU A 500 21.31 31.97 -12.51
C GLU A 500 20.14 32.58 -13.30
N ALA A 501 20.04 32.28 -14.58
CA ALA A 501 18.98 32.79 -15.44
C ALA A 501 18.76 31.89 -16.65
N ILE A 502 17.50 31.71 -17.00
CA ILE A 502 17.06 30.96 -18.19
C ILE A 502 15.69 31.45 -18.64
N VAL A 503 15.44 31.43 -19.94
CA VAL A 503 14.09 31.55 -20.50
C VAL A 503 13.55 30.14 -20.67
N MET A 504 12.51 29.81 -19.95
CA MET A 504 11.97 28.46 -19.89
C MET A 504 11.07 28.14 -21.07
N HIS A 505 11.25 26.96 -21.63
CA HIS A 505 10.29 26.40 -22.57
C HIS A 505 9.03 25.95 -21.82
N GLU A 506 7.86 26.03 -22.44
CA GLU A 506 6.58 25.59 -21.84
C GLU A 506 6.66 24.18 -21.24
N LYS A 507 7.33 23.24 -21.93
CA LYS A 507 7.49 21.86 -21.44
C LYS A 507 8.43 21.73 -20.23
N GLU A 508 9.33 22.65 -20.03
CA GLU A 508 10.16 22.74 -18.83
C GLU A 508 9.32 23.21 -17.64
N LYS A 509 8.48 24.23 -17.85
CA LYS A 509 7.53 24.71 -16.80
C LYS A 509 6.52 23.64 -16.40
N GLU A 510 5.89 22.94 -17.37
CA GLU A 510 4.95 21.87 -17.07
C GLU A 510 5.59 20.76 -16.22
N LEU A 511 6.85 20.43 -16.49
CA LEU A 511 7.59 19.45 -15.71
C LEU A 511 7.88 19.93 -14.27
N LEU A 512 8.23 21.21 -14.09
CA LEU A 512 8.45 21.81 -12.77
C LEU A 512 7.16 21.88 -11.96
N LYS A 513 6.02 22.23 -12.56
CA LYS A 513 4.70 22.18 -11.92
C LYS A 513 4.38 20.77 -11.42
N GLN A 514 4.69 19.76 -12.21
CA GLN A 514 4.47 18.36 -11.82
C GLN A 514 5.36 17.96 -10.65
N LEU A 515 6.62 18.40 -10.61
CA LEU A 515 7.53 18.18 -9.49
C LEU A 515 7.03 18.86 -8.19
N GLU A 516 6.50 20.07 -8.30
CA GLU A 516 5.98 20.85 -7.16
C GLU A 516 4.84 20.12 -6.41
N LEU A 517 4.06 19.30 -7.11
CA LEU A 517 2.96 18.53 -6.50
C LEU A 517 3.43 17.37 -5.61
N PHE A 518 4.67 16.87 -5.78
CA PHE A 518 5.11 15.63 -5.15
C PHE A 518 4.98 15.60 -3.62
N PRO A 519 5.40 16.64 -2.87
CA PRO A 519 5.25 16.67 -1.42
C PRO A 519 3.78 16.57 -0.97
N GLU A 520 2.87 17.29 -1.65
CA GLU A 520 1.44 17.27 -1.35
C GLU A 520 0.82 15.90 -1.66
N VAL A 521 1.22 15.28 -2.76
CA VAL A 521 0.76 13.92 -3.13
C VAL A 521 1.14 12.91 -2.05
N ILE A 522 2.34 12.99 -1.46
CA ILE A 522 2.75 12.11 -0.36
C ILE A 522 1.85 12.33 0.87
N GLN A 523 1.58 13.59 1.25
CA GLN A 523 0.72 13.90 2.39
C GLN A 523 -0.71 13.38 2.17
N ASN A 524 -1.27 13.60 0.98
CA ASN A 524 -2.60 13.11 0.63
C ASN A 524 -2.66 11.59 0.59
N ALA A 525 -1.64 10.93 0.01
CA ALA A 525 -1.54 9.47 -0.01
C ALA A 525 -1.45 8.87 1.41
N GLY A 526 -0.71 9.54 2.32
CA GLY A 526 -0.65 9.15 3.74
C GLY A 526 -1.99 9.32 4.44
N LYS A 527 -2.67 10.44 4.25
CA LYS A 527 -3.97 10.73 4.83
C LYS A 527 -5.07 9.76 4.35
N GLU A 528 -5.06 9.44 3.06
CA GLU A 528 -6.06 8.56 2.45
C GLU A 528 -5.67 7.07 2.49
N HIS A 529 -4.49 6.74 2.99
CA HIS A 529 -3.92 5.38 2.98
C HIS A 529 -3.96 4.76 1.56
N SER A 530 -3.63 5.55 0.54
CA SER A 530 -3.81 5.19 -0.86
C SER A 530 -2.50 5.22 -1.67
N PRO A 531 -1.85 4.08 -1.88
CA PRO A 531 -0.70 3.97 -2.77
C PRO A 531 -0.99 4.38 -4.22
N ALA A 532 -2.27 4.29 -4.62
CA ALA A 532 -2.69 4.65 -5.98
C ALA A 532 -2.42 6.13 -6.31
N LEU A 533 -2.44 7.02 -5.32
CA LEU A 533 -2.09 8.43 -5.52
C LEU A 533 -0.63 8.59 -5.94
N ILE A 534 0.29 7.87 -5.30
CA ILE A 534 1.72 7.86 -5.66
C ILE A 534 1.93 7.25 -7.05
N ALA A 535 1.30 6.11 -7.33
CA ALA A 535 1.44 5.41 -8.61
C ALA A 535 0.96 6.28 -9.78
N ASN A 536 -0.23 6.87 -9.67
CA ASN A 536 -0.80 7.71 -10.72
C ASN A 536 -0.02 9.01 -10.91
N TYR A 537 0.41 9.66 -9.82
CA TYR A 537 1.31 10.80 -9.89
C TYR A 537 2.60 10.48 -10.66
N THR A 538 3.23 9.34 -10.35
CA THR A 538 4.49 8.94 -11.00
C THR A 538 4.29 8.71 -12.50
N TYR A 539 3.16 8.14 -12.90
CA TYR A 539 2.80 7.98 -14.31
C TYR A 539 2.62 9.33 -15.00
N ASP A 540 1.94 10.28 -14.38
CA ASP A 540 1.75 11.62 -14.94
C ASP A 540 3.06 12.38 -15.05
N LEU A 541 3.95 12.32 -14.06
CA LEU A 541 5.31 12.87 -14.12
C LEU A 541 6.09 12.29 -15.30
N VAL A 542 6.04 10.98 -15.51
CA VAL A 542 6.72 10.30 -16.62
C VAL A 542 6.14 10.70 -17.97
N LYS A 543 4.84 10.91 -18.08
CA LYS A 543 4.22 11.44 -19.31
C LYS A 543 4.72 12.84 -19.66
N GLU A 544 4.77 13.73 -18.67
CA GLU A 544 5.26 15.09 -18.89
C GLU A 544 6.76 15.07 -19.22
N PHE A 545 7.57 14.21 -18.58
CA PHE A 545 8.97 14.03 -18.97
C PHE A 545 9.12 13.51 -20.41
N ASN A 546 8.34 12.53 -20.82
CA ASN A 546 8.39 12.04 -22.20
C ASN A 546 7.95 13.11 -23.22
N SER A 547 6.96 13.96 -22.86
CA SER A 547 6.57 15.12 -23.65
C SER A 547 7.73 16.14 -23.77
N PHE A 548 8.38 16.47 -22.66
CA PHE A 548 9.57 17.32 -22.63
C PHE A 548 10.69 16.74 -23.52
N TYR A 549 11.02 15.46 -23.33
CA TYR A 549 12.08 14.77 -24.10
C TYR A 549 11.85 14.78 -25.62
N GLN A 550 10.57 14.69 -26.04
CA GLN A 550 10.22 14.69 -27.48
C GLN A 550 10.25 16.09 -28.10
N ASN A 551 9.98 17.13 -27.34
CA ASN A 551 9.82 18.49 -27.86
C ASN A 551 11.04 19.39 -27.61
N VAL A 552 11.92 19.02 -26.66
CA VAL A 552 13.05 19.84 -26.24
C VAL A 552 14.36 19.05 -26.36
N SER A 553 15.33 19.59 -27.06
CA SER A 553 16.67 18.96 -27.18
C SER A 553 17.44 19.16 -25.86
N ILE A 554 17.70 18.06 -25.11
CA ILE A 554 18.41 18.13 -23.83
C ILE A 554 19.91 18.33 -24.07
N LEU A 555 20.58 17.38 -24.74
CA LEU A 555 22.03 17.40 -24.94
C LEU A 555 22.47 18.33 -26.09
N GLY A 556 21.57 18.61 -27.03
CA GLY A 556 21.78 19.51 -28.15
C GLY A 556 21.17 20.90 -27.94
N ALA A 557 21.09 21.39 -26.70
CA ALA A 557 20.61 22.74 -26.38
C ALA A 557 21.46 23.83 -27.05
N ASN A 558 20.84 24.99 -27.27
CA ASN A 558 21.52 26.10 -27.97
C ASN A 558 22.63 26.75 -27.14
N THR A 559 22.46 26.74 -25.79
CA THR A 559 23.45 27.30 -24.87
C THR A 559 23.89 26.27 -23.85
N GLN A 560 25.04 26.48 -23.24
CA GLN A 560 25.55 25.62 -22.17
C GLN A 560 24.64 25.66 -20.93
N THR A 561 24.13 26.84 -20.58
CA THR A 561 23.19 27.02 -19.45
C THR A 561 21.89 26.22 -19.65
N GLU A 562 21.31 26.28 -20.87
CA GLU A 562 20.11 25.46 -21.16
C GLU A 562 20.42 23.96 -21.07
N LYS A 563 21.59 23.53 -21.58
CA LYS A 563 22.00 22.13 -21.49
C LYS A 563 22.14 21.68 -20.01
N GLU A 564 22.82 22.47 -19.21
CA GLU A 564 23.01 22.20 -17.77
C GLU A 564 21.69 22.14 -17.03
N PHE A 565 20.81 23.11 -17.24
CA PHE A 565 19.47 23.13 -16.66
C PHE A 565 18.66 21.87 -17.04
N ARG A 566 18.59 21.51 -18.32
CA ARG A 566 17.81 20.36 -18.81
C ARG A 566 18.34 19.03 -18.29
N VAL A 567 19.66 18.91 -18.16
CA VAL A 567 20.29 17.72 -17.56
C VAL A 567 20.00 17.64 -16.07
N GLN A 568 20.13 18.74 -15.33
CA GLN A 568 19.78 18.78 -13.90
C GLN A 568 18.29 18.53 -13.67
N LEU A 569 17.39 19.12 -14.48
CA LEU A 569 15.95 18.87 -14.44
C LEU A 569 15.63 17.39 -14.67
N SER A 570 16.29 16.78 -15.67
CA SER A 570 16.13 15.34 -15.90
C SER A 570 16.59 14.50 -14.70
N SER A 571 17.69 14.88 -14.04
CA SER A 571 18.17 14.22 -12.82
C SER A 571 17.16 14.33 -11.68
N THR A 572 16.58 15.51 -11.48
CA THR A 572 15.54 15.74 -10.44
C THR A 572 14.30 14.89 -10.70
N VAL A 573 13.87 14.76 -11.95
CA VAL A 573 12.77 13.86 -12.34
C VAL A 573 13.11 12.40 -12.02
N ALA A 574 14.32 11.95 -12.37
CA ALA A 574 14.75 10.58 -12.07
C ALA A 574 14.75 10.31 -10.56
N ASN A 575 15.26 11.23 -9.75
CA ASN A 575 15.24 11.11 -8.28
C ASN A 575 13.81 11.05 -7.73
N THR A 576 12.90 11.86 -8.26
CA THR A 576 11.48 11.84 -7.85
C THR A 576 10.81 10.52 -8.24
N ILE A 577 11.05 9.99 -9.44
CA ILE A 577 10.56 8.66 -9.86
C ILE A 577 11.09 7.58 -8.91
N LYS A 578 12.38 7.60 -8.61
CA LYS A 578 13.03 6.62 -7.72
C LYS A 578 12.43 6.68 -6.31
N ASN A 579 12.24 7.88 -5.75
CA ASN A 579 11.62 8.07 -4.45
C ASN A 579 10.16 7.61 -4.43
N ALA A 580 9.36 7.98 -5.42
CA ALA A 580 7.97 7.55 -5.54
C ALA A 580 7.86 6.02 -5.66
N PHE A 581 8.69 5.38 -6.47
CA PHE A 581 8.70 3.93 -6.63
C PHE A 581 9.19 3.20 -5.37
N LYS A 582 10.12 3.79 -4.62
CA LYS A 582 10.53 3.26 -3.32
C LYS A 582 9.35 3.18 -2.34
N LEU A 583 8.45 4.17 -2.32
CA LEU A 583 7.23 4.15 -1.49
C LEU A 583 6.26 3.03 -1.90
N LEU A 584 6.33 2.58 -3.14
CA LEU A 584 5.57 1.43 -3.66
C LEU A 584 6.34 0.10 -3.53
N GLY A 585 7.53 0.10 -2.95
CA GLY A 585 8.40 -1.07 -2.88
C GLY A 585 8.90 -1.53 -4.26
N ILE A 586 8.96 -0.65 -5.25
CA ILE A 586 9.38 -0.94 -6.64
C ILE A 586 10.80 -0.44 -6.86
N GLN A 587 11.63 -1.29 -7.46
CA GLN A 587 12.98 -0.93 -7.87
C GLN A 587 12.98 -0.34 -9.29
N VAL A 588 13.94 0.55 -9.56
CA VAL A 588 14.18 1.10 -10.90
C VAL A 588 15.57 0.72 -11.39
N PRO A 589 15.71 0.17 -12.62
CA PRO A 589 17.00 -0.24 -13.16
C PRO A 589 17.74 0.95 -13.76
N GLU A 590 19.05 1.02 -13.56
CA GLU A 590 19.92 2.07 -14.13
C GLU A 590 20.05 1.96 -15.66
N ARG A 591 19.82 0.78 -16.22
CA ARG A 591 19.89 0.45 -17.65
C ARG A 591 18.76 -0.50 -18.00
N MET A 592 18.23 -0.37 -19.21
CA MET A 592 17.11 -1.21 -19.66
C MET A 592 17.05 -1.26 -21.19
#